data_0e798775d632d2200edd79598327fc79
#
_entry.id   0e798775d632d2200edd79598327fc79
#
_cell.length_a   1.000
_cell.length_b   1.000
_cell.length_c   1.000
_cell.angle_alpha   90.00
_cell.angle_beta   90.00
_cell.angle_gamma   90.00
#
_symmetry.space_group_name_H-M   'P 1'
#
loop_
_entity.id
_entity.type
_entity.pdbx_description
1 polymer ?
#
loop_
_entity_poly.entity_id
_entity_poly.type
_entity_poly.pdbx_seq_one_letter_code
_entity_poly.pdbx_strand_id
1 'polypeptide(L)'
;MAKKKNSQFLPGLLEDIMSLLTPEEQEIAFELFNDGANQVDEELSHIYYHHQCPDYRLIAQPIASYLMPLWTMDDMSSLSPAEIYSSCAVIPQETLERDLRNFIFNIFVVYRKMPEKCYSYRMWYALGMMEHFRMESCLDIVLEVLRQDLDFYDFYFGYLYEAMLSAITYQLGQNQLDVLMDFMKEPGLLPMSKYRVIEAVAHIVITHPDRREEVMDWFGNLLSYYFDVLKEQKNDICSTLLLDHVTACMMDIRGVETLPILQKIYRTYHIKPYGIPSINELKKKMPYAEMHGLEMERVEDYLAEVFEAATDEDEDEEIYDDPLYIEDQPAKKLRIKIELKDSEPLVWRILEVPSNICLERFSEVVEVAMGWDGYHLHRFIKGDTYYLPPKDRADDCFFEGVPKQFDSGMLSLGELLSRKGSKIKYEYDFGDSWIHEIILESCQSYKKEEIPVIALLDGENACPPEDCNGIWGYRKML
;
A
#
# COMPACT_ATOMS: atom_id res chain seq x y z
N MET A 1 -27.49 -16.10 -2.60
CA MET A 1 -26.19 -16.59 -3.05
C MET A 1 -25.26 -15.37 -3.09
N ALA A 2 -24.58 -15.11 -2.00
CA ALA A 2 -23.62 -14.01 -1.91
C ALA A 2 -22.31 -14.46 -2.55
N LYS A 3 -21.79 -13.68 -3.49
CA LYS A 3 -20.49 -13.92 -4.10
C LYS A 3 -19.42 -13.65 -3.04
N LYS A 4 -18.64 -14.67 -2.71
CA LYS A 4 -17.40 -14.52 -1.96
C LYS A 4 -16.47 -13.60 -2.75
N LYS A 5 -16.15 -12.41 -2.22
CA LYS A 5 -14.96 -11.65 -2.62
C LYS A 5 -13.84 -12.12 -1.70
N ASN A 6 -12.82 -12.72 -2.25
CA ASN A 6 -11.61 -13.08 -1.52
C ASN A 6 -10.81 -11.81 -1.23
N SER A 7 -10.32 -11.69 -0.01
CA SER A 7 -9.37 -10.67 0.41
C SER A 7 -8.01 -10.89 -0.26
N GLN A 8 -7.51 -9.85 -0.92
CA GLN A 8 -6.26 -9.87 -1.70
C GLN A 8 -5.18 -9.03 -0.98
N PHE A 9 -4.78 -9.44 0.21
CA PHE A 9 -3.79 -8.65 0.95
C PHE A 9 -2.64 -9.50 1.44
N LEU A 10 -1.54 -9.54 0.70
CA LEU A 10 -0.22 -9.88 1.23
C LEU A 10 0.87 -10.30 0.20
N PRO A 11 0.71 -10.21 -1.14
CA PRO A 11 1.75 -10.71 -2.04
C PRO A 11 3.05 -9.89 -2.02
N GLY A 12 2.99 -8.55 -2.07
CA GLY A 12 4.20 -7.72 -2.20
C GLY A 12 5.11 -7.72 -0.98
N LEU A 13 4.56 -7.53 0.20
CA LEU A 13 5.33 -7.55 1.46
C LEU A 13 5.91 -8.95 1.75
N LEU A 14 5.18 -9.99 1.33
CA LEU A 14 5.65 -11.37 1.47
C LEU A 14 6.84 -11.66 0.56
N GLU A 15 6.81 -11.18 -0.68
CA GLU A 15 7.91 -11.37 -1.64
C GLU A 15 9.16 -10.60 -1.22
N ASP A 16 9.02 -9.39 -0.69
CA ASP A 16 10.14 -8.63 -0.14
C ASP A 16 10.76 -9.35 1.06
N ILE A 17 9.95 -9.86 1.98
CA ILE A 17 10.42 -10.66 3.12
C ILE A 17 11.01 -12.00 2.63
N MET A 18 10.35 -12.67 1.69
CA MET A 18 10.82 -13.92 1.12
C MET A 18 12.14 -13.77 0.37
N SER A 19 12.37 -12.64 -0.29
CA SER A 19 13.65 -12.37 -0.99
C SER A 19 14.85 -12.23 -0.04
N LEU A 20 14.62 -11.94 1.23
CA LEU A 20 15.65 -11.83 2.26
C LEU A 20 15.97 -13.17 2.94
N LEU A 21 15.21 -14.24 2.65
CA LEU A 21 15.35 -15.54 3.26
C LEU A 21 16.10 -16.53 2.36
N THR A 22 16.80 -17.47 2.96
CA THR A 22 17.41 -18.58 2.23
C THR A 22 16.32 -19.50 1.63
N PRO A 23 16.59 -20.30 0.60
CA PRO A 23 15.62 -21.21 0.00
C PRO A 23 14.93 -22.16 1.00
N GLU A 24 15.64 -22.63 2.03
CA GLU A 24 15.09 -23.45 3.09
C GLU A 24 14.17 -22.66 4.03
N GLU A 25 14.52 -21.41 4.33
CA GLU A 25 13.68 -20.51 5.13
C GLU A 25 12.45 -20.07 4.35
N GLN A 26 12.56 -19.89 3.02
CA GLN A 26 11.43 -19.59 2.14
C GLN A 26 10.40 -20.73 2.12
N GLU A 27 10.85 -21.99 2.07
CA GLU A 27 9.97 -23.17 2.10
C GLU A 27 9.22 -23.25 3.44
N ILE A 28 9.91 -23.03 4.55
CA ILE A 28 9.32 -23.01 5.90
C ILE A 28 8.35 -21.82 6.06
N ALA A 29 8.73 -20.64 5.58
CA ALA A 29 7.88 -19.46 5.62
C ALA A 29 6.63 -19.65 4.75
N PHE A 30 6.76 -20.24 3.58
CA PHE A 30 5.65 -20.52 2.67
C PHE A 30 4.66 -21.55 3.23
N GLU A 31 5.15 -22.62 3.91
CA GLU A 31 4.29 -23.58 4.61
C GLU A 31 3.57 -22.93 5.80
N LEU A 32 4.29 -22.15 6.62
CA LEU A 32 3.71 -21.45 7.76
C LEU A 32 2.70 -20.39 7.34
N PHE A 33 2.92 -19.74 6.19
CA PHE A 33 2.05 -18.71 5.65
C PHE A 33 0.76 -19.30 5.05
N ASN A 34 0.87 -20.38 4.27
CA ASN A 34 -0.31 -21.04 3.70
C ASN A 34 -1.19 -21.71 4.76
N ASP A 35 -0.60 -22.26 5.84
CA ASP A 35 -1.39 -22.83 6.94
C ASP A 35 -1.99 -21.74 7.87
N GLY A 36 -1.26 -20.64 8.08
CA GLY A 36 -1.71 -19.54 8.93
C GLY A 36 -2.66 -18.56 8.23
N ALA A 37 -2.34 -18.14 7.01
CA ALA A 37 -3.11 -17.14 6.28
C ALA A 37 -4.52 -17.65 5.90
N ASN A 38 -4.66 -18.90 5.51
CA ASN A 38 -5.96 -19.47 5.19
C ASN A 38 -6.89 -19.61 6.42
N GLN A 39 -6.34 -19.82 7.61
CA GLN A 39 -7.15 -19.81 8.85
C GLN A 39 -7.46 -18.39 9.32
N VAL A 40 -6.49 -17.48 9.21
CA VAL A 40 -6.65 -16.07 9.62
C VAL A 40 -7.63 -15.33 8.70
N ASP A 41 -7.58 -15.56 7.38
CA ASP A 41 -8.50 -14.93 6.43
C ASP A 41 -9.96 -15.40 6.58
N GLU A 42 -10.20 -16.69 6.86
CA GLU A 42 -11.56 -17.17 7.15
C GLU A 42 -12.10 -16.64 8.49
N GLU A 43 -11.27 -16.52 9.52
CA GLU A 43 -11.65 -15.93 10.80
C GLU A 43 -11.82 -14.43 10.72
N LEU A 44 -10.91 -13.69 10.04
CA LEU A 44 -10.97 -12.24 9.89
C LEU A 44 -12.16 -11.79 9.06
N SER A 45 -12.45 -12.45 7.94
CA SER A 45 -13.55 -12.06 7.05
C SER A 45 -14.95 -12.21 7.71
N HIS A 46 -15.09 -13.06 8.72
CA HIS A 46 -16.34 -13.25 9.46
C HIS A 46 -16.49 -12.33 10.68
N ILE A 47 -15.40 -11.82 11.24
CA ILE A 47 -15.39 -11.15 12.54
C ILE A 47 -15.44 -9.63 12.42
N TYR A 48 -14.74 -9.03 11.44
CA TYR A 48 -14.46 -7.58 11.41
C TYR A 48 -15.41 -6.75 10.52
N TYR A 49 -16.34 -7.34 9.79
CA TYR A 49 -17.23 -6.62 8.86
C TYR A 49 -18.53 -6.08 9.50
N HIS A 50 -18.61 -5.97 10.83
CA HIS A 50 -19.87 -5.62 11.49
C HIS A 50 -19.94 -4.21 12.05
N HIS A 51 -18.89 -3.37 11.91
CA HIS A 51 -19.00 -1.99 12.33
C HIS A 51 -19.90 -1.23 11.34
N GLN A 52 -21.16 -1.06 11.71
CA GLN A 52 -22.07 -0.19 10.96
C GLN A 52 -21.83 1.25 11.37
N CYS A 53 -21.41 2.05 10.40
CA CYS A 53 -21.39 3.50 10.58
C CYS A 53 -22.77 4.00 11.02
N PRO A 54 -22.87 4.78 12.10
CA PRO A 54 -24.13 5.36 12.52
C PRO A 54 -24.85 6.11 11.39
N ASP A 55 -26.20 6.00 11.33
CA ASP A 55 -27.03 6.57 10.25
C ASP A 55 -26.85 8.07 10.04
N TYR A 56 -26.48 8.83 11.08
CA TYR A 56 -26.26 10.28 10.97
C TYR A 56 -25.14 10.65 10.00
N ARG A 57 -24.21 9.74 9.71
CA ARG A 57 -23.09 9.93 8.78
C ARG A 57 -23.48 9.77 7.32
N LEU A 58 -24.69 9.35 7.05
CA LEU A 58 -25.24 9.27 5.70
C LEU A 58 -25.86 10.59 5.24
N ILE A 59 -25.87 11.63 6.08
CA ILE A 59 -26.44 12.95 5.80
C ILE A 59 -25.29 13.92 5.57
N ALA A 60 -25.19 14.44 4.33
CA ALA A 60 -24.21 15.46 4.00
C ALA A 60 -24.41 16.73 4.86
N GLN A 61 -23.30 17.26 5.37
CA GLN A 61 -23.28 18.48 6.16
C GLN A 61 -22.83 19.66 5.29
N PRO A 62 -23.23 20.91 5.59
CA PRO A 62 -22.70 22.07 4.89
C PRO A 62 -21.16 22.15 5.05
N ILE A 63 -20.48 22.38 3.93
CA ILE A 63 -19.03 22.64 3.93
C ILE A 63 -18.82 24.14 4.08
N ALA A 64 -17.97 24.54 5.01
CA ALA A 64 -17.61 25.93 5.22
C ALA A 64 -16.95 26.53 3.96
N SER A 65 -17.25 27.77 3.65
CA SER A 65 -16.80 28.42 2.41
C SER A 65 -15.27 28.47 2.28
N TYR A 66 -14.55 28.60 3.39
CA TYR A 66 -13.08 28.60 3.42
C TYR A 66 -12.46 27.20 3.23
N LEU A 67 -13.23 26.11 3.37
CA LEU A 67 -12.82 24.73 3.06
C LEU A 67 -13.27 24.30 1.65
N MET A 68 -14.06 25.12 0.95
CA MET A 68 -14.51 24.80 -0.40
C MET A 68 -13.37 24.63 -1.41
N PRO A 69 -12.28 25.42 -1.39
CA PRO A 69 -11.14 25.17 -2.27
C PRO A 69 -10.58 23.74 -2.10
N LEU A 70 -10.40 23.28 -0.87
CA LEU A 70 -9.96 21.91 -0.58
C LEU A 70 -10.99 20.86 -1.05
N TRP A 71 -12.28 21.17 -0.98
CA TRP A 71 -13.33 20.24 -1.43
C TRP A 71 -13.43 20.14 -2.95
N THR A 72 -13.12 21.20 -3.67
CA THR A 72 -13.28 21.30 -5.13
C THR A 72 -11.99 21.07 -5.91
N MET A 73 -10.83 20.96 -5.23
CA MET A 73 -9.56 20.69 -5.92
C MET A 73 -9.59 19.30 -6.58
N ASP A 74 -8.98 19.20 -7.74
CA ASP A 74 -8.94 17.98 -8.53
C ASP A 74 -7.62 17.20 -8.32
N ASP A 75 -6.55 17.89 -7.90
CA ASP A 75 -5.24 17.32 -7.63
C ASP A 75 -4.54 18.02 -6.45
N MET A 76 -3.45 17.42 -5.94
CA MET A 76 -2.72 17.96 -4.79
C MET A 76 -1.85 19.18 -5.10
N SER A 77 -1.44 19.37 -6.36
CA SER A 77 -0.60 20.52 -6.77
C SER A 77 -1.35 21.85 -6.72
N SER A 78 -2.69 21.81 -6.65
CA SER A 78 -3.54 23.00 -6.72
C SER A 78 -3.48 23.88 -5.47
N LEU A 79 -3.14 23.33 -4.30
CA LEU A 79 -3.19 24.04 -3.02
C LEU A 79 -2.07 23.60 -2.07
N SER A 80 -1.16 24.53 -1.75
CA SER A 80 -0.12 24.30 -0.76
C SER A 80 -0.71 24.03 0.63
N PRO A 81 -0.24 22.97 1.36
CA PRO A 81 -0.62 22.73 2.75
C PRO A 81 -0.41 23.98 3.63
N ALA A 82 0.72 24.68 3.46
CA ALA A 82 1.04 25.88 4.20
C ALA A 82 0.05 27.04 3.96
N GLU A 83 -0.43 27.22 2.72
CA GLU A 83 -1.44 28.21 2.37
C GLU A 83 -2.79 27.88 3.00
N ILE A 84 -3.20 26.61 2.96
CA ILE A 84 -4.43 26.14 3.59
C ILE A 84 -4.37 26.39 5.11
N TYR A 85 -3.29 25.98 5.77
CA TYR A 85 -3.12 26.14 7.21
C TYR A 85 -3.10 27.62 7.60
N SER A 86 -2.40 28.46 6.82
CA SER A 86 -2.37 29.90 7.06
C SER A 86 -3.76 30.54 6.91
N SER A 87 -4.54 30.11 5.92
CA SER A 87 -5.91 30.62 5.71
C SER A 87 -6.87 30.17 6.81
N CYS A 88 -6.66 29.01 7.38
CA CYS A 88 -7.47 28.47 8.48
C CYS A 88 -7.04 29.01 9.86
N ALA A 89 -5.81 29.49 10.03
CA ALA A 89 -5.30 29.99 11.30
C ALA A 89 -6.07 31.21 11.89
N VAL A 90 -6.80 31.94 11.04
CA VAL A 90 -7.64 33.06 11.46
C VAL A 90 -9.04 32.65 11.92
N ILE A 91 -9.42 31.40 11.74
CA ILE A 91 -10.72 30.84 12.13
C ILE A 91 -10.67 30.48 13.62
N PRO A 92 -11.68 30.83 14.43
CA PRO A 92 -11.73 30.34 15.81
C PRO A 92 -11.68 28.82 15.88
N GLN A 93 -10.85 28.28 16.76
CA GLN A 93 -10.57 26.83 16.83
C GLN A 93 -11.84 25.99 16.94
N GLU A 94 -12.78 26.32 17.82
CA GLU A 94 -14.06 25.61 17.96
C GLU A 94 -14.88 25.58 16.66
N THR A 95 -14.78 26.63 15.85
CA THR A 95 -15.44 26.70 14.56
C THR A 95 -14.74 25.78 13.56
N LEU A 96 -13.43 25.84 13.48
CA LEU A 96 -12.62 25.02 12.59
C LEU A 96 -12.78 23.52 12.92
N GLU A 97 -12.75 23.16 14.20
CA GLU A 97 -12.98 21.78 14.67
C GLU A 97 -14.34 21.25 14.21
N ARG A 98 -15.41 22.02 14.39
CA ARG A 98 -16.76 21.67 13.92
C ARG A 98 -16.79 21.48 12.41
N ASP A 99 -16.19 22.41 11.67
CA ASP A 99 -16.27 22.43 10.22
C ASP A 99 -15.40 21.31 9.60
N LEU A 100 -14.25 20.98 10.21
CA LEU A 100 -13.44 19.81 9.81
C LEU A 100 -14.14 18.48 10.12
N ARG A 101 -14.87 18.38 11.22
CA ARG A 101 -15.73 17.21 11.50
C ARG A 101 -16.77 17.03 10.40
N ASN A 102 -17.46 18.10 10.02
CA ASN A 102 -18.43 18.07 8.92
C ASN A 102 -17.79 17.71 7.59
N PHE A 103 -16.58 18.19 7.34
CA PHE A 103 -15.80 17.88 6.15
C PHE A 103 -15.51 16.38 6.05
N ILE A 104 -14.99 15.77 7.12
CA ILE A 104 -14.70 14.31 7.16
C ILE A 104 -16.00 13.50 7.08
N PHE A 105 -17.09 13.93 7.72
CA PHE A 105 -18.38 13.25 7.56
C PHE A 105 -18.88 13.29 6.11
N ASN A 106 -18.64 14.37 5.40
CA ASN A 106 -18.97 14.44 3.97
C ASN A 106 -18.09 13.48 3.14
N ILE A 107 -16.82 13.30 3.49
CA ILE A 107 -15.97 12.28 2.86
C ILE A 107 -16.58 10.89 3.04
N PHE A 108 -17.01 10.51 4.26
CA PHE A 108 -17.70 9.23 4.49
C PHE A 108 -18.98 9.09 3.67
N VAL A 109 -19.78 10.17 3.55
CA VAL A 109 -21.00 10.16 2.75
C VAL A 109 -20.70 9.96 1.28
N VAL A 110 -19.70 10.67 0.74
CA VAL A 110 -19.31 10.54 -0.67
C VAL A 110 -18.76 9.16 -0.95
N TYR A 111 -17.84 8.65 -0.13
CA TYR A 111 -17.26 7.32 -0.28
C TYR A 111 -18.34 6.23 -0.35
N ARG A 112 -19.37 6.31 0.47
CA ARG A 112 -20.45 5.30 0.50
C ARG A 112 -21.47 5.42 -0.62
N LYS A 113 -21.71 6.63 -1.12
CA LYS A 113 -22.75 6.90 -2.12
C LYS A 113 -22.24 7.10 -3.53
N MET A 114 -21.01 7.60 -3.66
CA MET A 114 -20.40 8.00 -4.92
C MET A 114 -18.88 7.76 -4.86
N PRO A 115 -18.43 6.51 -4.72
CA PRO A 115 -16.99 6.20 -4.55
C PRO A 115 -16.13 6.74 -5.70
N GLU A 116 -16.69 6.83 -6.91
CA GLU A 116 -16.02 7.39 -8.09
C GLU A 116 -15.72 8.90 -7.99
N LYS A 117 -16.22 9.58 -6.96
CA LYS A 117 -15.96 11.01 -6.67
C LYS A 117 -15.09 11.23 -5.44
N CYS A 118 -14.47 10.17 -4.96
CA CYS A 118 -13.58 10.24 -3.82
C CYS A 118 -12.17 10.64 -4.26
N TYR A 119 -11.52 11.42 -3.41
CA TYR A 119 -10.11 11.81 -3.57
C TYR A 119 -9.42 11.64 -2.21
N SER A 120 -8.38 10.80 -2.17
CA SER A 120 -7.70 10.42 -0.93
C SER A 120 -7.08 11.61 -0.19
N TYR A 121 -6.49 12.55 -0.90
CA TYR A 121 -5.83 13.73 -0.34
C TYR A 121 -6.74 14.61 0.53
N ARG A 122 -8.04 14.66 0.27
CA ARG A 122 -8.99 15.45 1.09
C ARG A 122 -8.99 14.99 2.55
N MET A 123 -8.90 13.69 2.77
CA MET A 123 -8.80 13.10 4.11
C MET A 123 -7.50 13.53 4.78
N TRP A 124 -6.38 13.43 4.07
CA TRP A 124 -5.07 13.79 4.58
C TRP A 124 -4.96 15.26 4.97
N TYR A 125 -5.47 16.18 4.13
CA TYR A 125 -5.51 17.59 4.48
C TYR A 125 -6.34 17.89 5.73
N ALA A 126 -7.50 17.24 5.87
CA ALA A 126 -8.34 17.41 7.05
C ALA A 126 -7.66 16.88 8.33
N LEU A 127 -7.03 15.70 8.25
CA LEU A 127 -6.27 15.13 9.35
C LEU A 127 -5.03 15.97 9.68
N GLY A 128 -4.29 16.42 8.67
CA GLY A 128 -3.12 17.29 8.86
C GLY A 128 -3.46 18.60 9.53
N MET A 129 -4.61 19.22 9.21
CA MET A 129 -5.08 20.42 9.93
C MET A 129 -5.38 20.10 11.40
N MET A 130 -6.00 18.97 11.72
CA MET A 130 -6.26 18.58 13.11
C MET A 130 -4.95 18.38 13.89
N GLU A 131 -3.95 17.79 13.25
CA GLU A 131 -2.61 17.62 13.81
C GLU A 131 -1.90 18.97 14.00
N HIS A 132 -1.84 19.78 12.94
CA HIS A 132 -1.16 21.08 12.93
C HIS A 132 -1.68 22.02 14.04
N PHE A 133 -3.00 22.12 14.17
CA PHE A 133 -3.64 22.97 15.19
C PHE A 133 -3.85 22.26 16.53
N ARG A 134 -3.33 21.04 16.71
CA ARG A 134 -3.42 20.25 17.97
C ARG A 134 -4.83 20.18 18.53
N MET A 135 -5.78 19.78 17.68
CA MET A 135 -7.21 19.75 18.04
C MET A 135 -7.56 18.49 18.83
N GLU A 136 -7.13 18.41 20.09
CA GLU A 136 -7.36 17.24 20.96
C GLU A 136 -8.86 16.85 21.03
N SER A 137 -9.76 17.82 20.95
CA SER A 137 -11.20 17.58 20.93
C SER A 137 -11.67 16.81 19.70
N CYS A 138 -10.86 16.69 18.64
CA CYS A 138 -11.15 15.95 17.43
C CYS A 138 -10.69 14.48 17.46
N LEU A 139 -10.18 13.97 18.59
CA LEU A 139 -9.82 12.57 18.71
C LEU A 139 -10.97 11.62 18.32
N ASP A 140 -12.20 11.95 18.67
CA ASP A 140 -13.38 11.13 18.33
C ASP A 140 -13.57 10.95 16.82
N ILE A 141 -13.23 11.96 15.99
CA ILE A 141 -13.33 11.83 14.54
C ILE A 141 -12.15 11.03 13.96
N VAL A 142 -10.96 11.12 14.55
CA VAL A 142 -9.83 10.27 14.19
C VAL A 142 -10.16 8.81 14.50
N LEU A 143 -10.70 8.53 15.68
CA LEU A 143 -11.15 7.18 16.03
C LEU A 143 -12.27 6.70 15.11
N GLU A 144 -13.07 7.62 14.58
CA GLU A 144 -14.09 7.26 13.61
C GLU A 144 -13.52 6.91 12.24
N VAL A 145 -12.44 7.55 11.82
CA VAL A 145 -11.66 7.12 10.66
C VAL A 145 -11.11 5.71 10.90
N LEU A 146 -10.57 5.44 12.08
CA LEU A 146 -10.08 4.12 12.46
C LEU A 146 -11.16 3.03 12.53
N ARG A 147 -12.47 3.38 12.65
CA ARG A 147 -13.59 2.43 12.66
C ARG A 147 -14.06 2.02 11.27
N GLN A 148 -13.54 2.60 10.22
CA GLN A 148 -13.98 2.28 8.86
C GLN A 148 -13.55 0.85 8.46
N ASP A 149 -14.16 0.34 7.37
CA ASP A 149 -13.87 -0.99 6.84
C ASP A 149 -12.54 -1.04 6.07
N LEU A 150 -12.14 -2.24 5.68
CA LEU A 150 -10.87 -2.46 4.99
C LEU A 150 -10.82 -1.76 3.63
N ASP A 151 -11.92 -1.82 2.85
CA ASP A 151 -11.98 -1.17 1.53
C ASP A 151 -11.76 0.35 1.66
N PHE A 152 -12.27 0.96 2.75
CA PHE A 152 -12.02 2.38 3.05
C PHE A 152 -10.54 2.64 3.40
N TYR A 153 -9.96 1.75 4.20
CA TYR A 153 -8.54 1.84 4.58
C TYR A 153 -7.63 1.76 3.36
N ASP A 154 -7.88 0.78 2.49
CA ASP A 154 -7.08 0.57 1.29
C ASP A 154 -7.16 1.78 0.36
N PHE A 155 -8.36 2.34 0.21
CA PHE A 155 -8.56 3.50 -0.65
C PHE A 155 -7.87 4.77 -0.12
N TYR A 156 -8.00 5.07 1.20
CA TYR A 156 -7.51 6.33 1.74
C TYR A 156 -6.08 6.26 2.26
N PHE A 157 -5.64 5.11 2.73
CA PHE A 157 -4.39 5.01 3.50
C PHE A 157 -3.37 4.03 2.93
N GLY A 158 -3.78 2.94 2.27
CA GLY A 158 -2.86 1.89 1.82
C GLY A 158 -1.98 1.38 2.96
N TYR A 159 -0.86 0.71 2.64
CA TYR A 159 0.06 0.26 3.69
C TYR A 159 1.16 1.28 4.02
N LEU A 160 1.45 2.21 3.11
CA LEU A 160 2.59 3.13 3.28
C LEU A 160 2.32 4.21 4.32
N TYR A 161 1.05 4.55 4.56
CA TYR A 161 0.67 5.71 5.38
C TYR A 161 0.11 5.34 6.76
N GLU A 162 0.20 4.07 7.16
CA GLU A 162 -0.33 3.62 8.44
C GLU A 162 0.36 4.31 9.64
N ALA A 163 1.66 4.60 9.55
CA ALA A 163 2.41 5.28 10.62
C ALA A 163 1.85 6.65 10.96
N MET A 164 1.35 7.40 9.97
CA MET A 164 0.74 8.72 10.18
C MET A 164 -0.55 8.67 11.00
N LEU A 165 -1.34 7.60 10.86
CA LEU A 165 -2.53 7.41 11.71
C LEU A 165 -2.16 7.15 13.17
N SER A 166 -1.03 6.51 13.43
CA SER A 166 -0.48 6.37 14.78
C SER A 166 0.00 7.70 15.32
N ALA A 167 0.67 8.52 14.48
CA ALA A 167 1.16 9.84 14.86
C ALA A 167 0.02 10.80 15.26
N ILE A 168 -1.03 10.91 14.43
CA ILE A 168 -2.16 11.77 14.76
C ILE A 168 -2.95 11.24 15.96
N THR A 169 -3.10 9.91 16.10
CA THR A 169 -3.73 9.31 17.27
C THR A 169 -2.95 9.62 18.55
N TYR A 170 -1.61 9.58 18.50
CA TYR A 170 -0.75 10.01 19.60
C TYR A 170 -0.94 11.51 19.88
N GLN A 171 -0.84 12.35 18.85
CA GLN A 171 -0.89 13.80 18.98
C GLN A 171 -2.17 14.28 19.68
N LEU A 172 -3.32 13.72 19.31
CA LEU A 172 -4.62 14.12 19.83
C LEU A 172 -5.05 13.30 21.05
N GLY A 173 -4.55 12.07 21.21
CA GLY A 173 -5.04 11.10 22.19
C GLY A 173 -4.17 10.93 23.44
N GLN A 174 -2.92 11.42 23.46
CA GLN A 174 -2.00 11.16 24.57
C GLN A 174 -2.50 11.61 25.95
N ASN A 175 -3.41 12.58 26.00
CA ASN A 175 -4.05 13.07 27.22
C ASN A 175 -5.45 12.48 27.46
N GLN A 176 -5.89 11.53 26.62
CA GLN A 176 -7.24 10.95 26.62
C GLN A 176 -7.18 9.40 26.65
N LEU A 177 -6.34 8.85 27.54
CA LEU A 177 -6.07 7.41 27.61
C LEU A 177 -7.31 6.56 27.93
N ASP A 178 -8.29 7.12 28.61
CA ASP A 178 -9.58 6.50 28.88
C ASP A 178 -10.42 6.32 27.59
N VAL A 179 -10.44 7.33 26.72
CA VAL A 179 -11.10 7.28 25.41
C VAL A 179 -10.44 6.22 24.52
N LEU A 180 -9.10 6.20 24.50
CA LEU A 180 -8.34 5.19 23.76
C LEU A 180 -8.58 3.78 24.32
N MET A 181 -8.69 3.63 25.66
CA MET A 181 -9.03 2.34 26.29
C MET A 181 -10.42 1.86 25.89
N ASP A 182 -11.40 2.74 25.79
CA ASP A 182 -12.75 2.36 25.41
C ASP A 182 -12.79 1.93 23.93
N PHE A 183 -12.06 2.60 23.04
CA PHE A 183 -11.89 2.18 21.65
C PHE A 183 -11.28 0.76 21.55
N MET A 184 -10.26 0.44 22.36
CA MET A 184 -9.63 -0.88 22.36
C MET A 184 -10.60 -2.01 22.77
N LYS A 185 -11.67 -1.69 23.51
CA LYS A 185 -12.70 -2.65 23.94
C LYS A 185 -13.83 -2.82 22.95
N GLU A 186 -13.92 -2.00 21.91
CA GLU A 186 -14.96 -2.09 20.90
C GLU A 186 -14.86 -3.41 20.11
N PRO A 187 -15.98 -4.11 19.89
CA PRO A 187 -16.02 -5.29 19.05
C PRO A 187 -16.05 -4.94 17.57
N GLY A 188 -15.62 -5.86 16.71
CA GLY A 188 -15.76 -5.75 15.25
C GLY A 188 -14.87 -4.73 14.58
N LEU A 189 -13.84 -4.23 15.24
CA LEU A 189 -12.83 -3.34 14.64
C LEU A 189 -11.70 -4.14 14.00
N LEU A 190 -11.18 -3.63 12.89
CA LEU A 190 -9.98 -4.19 12.26
C LEU A 190 -8.81 -4.21 13.26
N PRO A 191 -7.99 -5.26 13.30
CA PRO A 191 -6.81 -5.31 14.16
C PRO A 191 -5.87 -4.12 13.90
N MET A 192 -5.65 -3.75 12.62
CA MET A 192 -4.80 -2.63 12.23
C MET A 192 -5.27 -1.30 12.84
N SER A 193 -6.57 -1.08 12.99
CA SER A 193 -7.11 0.12 13.67
C SER A 193 -6.68 0.17 15.13
N LYS A 194 -6.68 -0.98 15.81
CA LYS A 194 -6.22 -1.10 17.19
C LYS A 194 -4.70 -1.00 17.30
N TYR A 195 -3.94 -1.43 16.26
CA TYR A 195 -2.48 -1.24 16.21
C TYR A 195 -2.12 0.24 16.33
N ARG A 196 -2.82 1.13 15.61
CA ARG A 196 -2.56 2.58 15.64
C ARG A 196 -2.70 3.16 17.06
N VAL A 197 -3.67 2.69 17.82
CA VAL A 197 -3.86 3.10 19.22
C VAL A 197 -2.75 2.54 20.14
N ILE A 198 -2.37 1.28 19.96
CA ILE A 198 -1.30 0.63 20.73
C ILE A 198 0.02 1.38 20.52
N GLU A 199 0.36 1.66 19.28
CA GLU A 199 1.56 2.39 18.89
C GLU A 199 1.56 3.82 19.46
N ALA A 200 0.44 4.52 19.35
CA ALA A 200 0.26 5.86 19.89
C ALA A 200 0.48 5.89 21.41
N VAL A 201 -0.11 4.96 22.16
CA VAL A 201 0.04 4.88 23.61
C VAL A 201 1.47 4.47 24.00
N ALA A 202 2.07 3.51 23.29
CA ALA A 202 3.45 3.09 23.53
C ALA A 202 4.44 4.24 23.31
N HIS A 203 4.21 5.09 22.31
CA HIS A 203 5.06 6.24 22.01
C HIS A 203 5.12 7.28 23.13
N ILE A 204 4.10 7.36 24.00
CA ILE A 204 4.11 8.25 25.17
C ILE A 204 5.31 7.96 26.07
N VAL A 205 5.70 6.71 26.25
CA VAL A 205 6.87 6.35 27.08
C VAL A 205 8.17 6.88 26.50
N ILE A 206 8.26 6.98 25.17
CA ILE A 206 9.44 7.48 24.46
C ILE A 206 9.56 8.99 24.62
N THR A 207 8.47 9.71 24.43
CA THR A 207 8.42 11.18 24.45
C THR A 207 8.26 11.76 25.84
N HIS A 208 7.58 11.02 26.73
CA HIS A 208 7.29 11.40 28.12
C HIS A 208 7.65 10.26 29.08
N PRO A 209 8.95 10.02 29.34
CA PRO A 209 9.39 8.90 30.21
C PRO A 209 8.85 8.96 31.64
N ASP A 210 8.50 10.16 32.12
CA ASP A 210 7.87 10.40 33.41
C ASP A 210 6.44 9.84 33.52
N ARG A 211 5.77 9.61 32.38
CA ARG A 211 4.44 9.00 32.31
C ARG A 211 4.47 7.46 32.18
N ARG A 212 5.64 6.85 32.30
CA ARG A 212 5.80 5.40 32.11
C ARG A 212 4.86 4.57 32.98
N GLU A 213 4.72 4.92 34.28
CA GLU A 213 3.84 4.17 35.19
C GLU A 213 2.39 4.18 34.70
N GLU A 214 1.88 5.34 34.29
CA GLU A 214 0.53 5.52 33.73
C GLU A 214 0.31 4.64 32.48
N VAL A 215 1.28 4.64 31.57
CA VAL A 215 1.20 3.86 30.34
C VAL A 215 1.28 2.35 30.61
N MET A 216 2.16 1.91 31.52
CA MET A 216 2.26 0.51 31.90
C MET A 216 0.99 0.00 32.58
N ASP A 217 0.37 0.84 33.43
CA ASP A 217 -0.92 0.52 34.05
C ASP A 217 -2.03 0.43 32.99
N TRP A 218 -2.02 1.31 31.99
CA TRP A 218 -2.95 1.24 30.86
C TRP A 218 -2.82 -0.09 30.12
N PHE A 219 -1.60 -0.51 29.72
CA PHE A 219 -1.37 -1.80 29.06
C PHE A 219 -1.71 -2.99 29.96
N GLY A 220 -1.40 -2.91 31.26
CA GLY A 220 -1.75 -3.94 32.23
C GLY A 220 -3.27 -4.15 32.33
N ASN A 221 -4.03 -3.05 32.36
CA ASN A 221 -5.50 -3.08 32.35
C ASN A 221 -6.06 -3.63 31.05
N LEU A 222 -5.53 -3.20 29.90
CA LEU A 222 -5.93 -3.71 28.58
C LEU A 222 -5.69 -5.22 28.47
N LEU A 223 -4.51 -5.69 28.83
CA LEU A 223 -4.16 -7.10 28.78
C LEU A 223 -4.99 -7.94 29.77
N SER A 224 -5.33 -7.38 30.92
CA SER A 224 -6.21 -8.04 31.89
C SER A 224 -7.64 -8.20 31.32
N TYR A 225 -8.15 -7.16 30.65
CA TYR A 225 -9.42 -7.21 29.93
C TYR A 225 -9.37 -8.24 28.80
N TYR A 226 -8.30 -8.27 28.00
CA TYR A 226 -8.14 -9.24 26.91
C TYR A 226 -8.03 -10.69 27.44
N PHE A 227 -7.44 -10.89 28.60
CA PHE A 227 -7.46 -12.21 29.24
C PHE A 227 -8.89 -12.71 29.50
N ASP A 228 -9.80 -11.86 29.97
CA ASP A 228 -11.19 -12.21 30.20
C ASP A 228 -11.98 -12.36 28.90
N VAL A 229 -11.74 -11.50 27.89
CA VAL A 229 -12.32 -11.57 26.55
C VAL A 229 -12.01 -12.91 25.88
N LEU A 230 -10.77 -13.35 25.92
CA LEU A 230 -10.34 -14.64 25.34
C LEU A 230 -11.00 -15.82 26.05
N LYS A 231 -11.24 -15.73 27.35
CA LYS A 231 -11.98 -16.75 28.10
C LYS A 231 -13.43 -16.88 27.60
N GLU A 232 -14.02 -15.78 27.18
CA GLU A 232 -15.38 -15.73 26.64
C GLU A 232 -15.44 -16.03 25.13
N GLN A 233 -14.29 -16.27 24.48
CA GLN A 233 -14.14 -16.52 23.05
C GLN A 233 -14.68 -15.38 22.17
N LYS A 234 -14.54 -14.13 22.62
CA LYS A 234 -14.91 -12.93 21.86
C LYS A 234 -13.75 -12.49 20.97
N ASN A 235 -13.52 -13.23 19.88
CA ASN A 235 -12.41 -12.99 18.96
C ASN A 235 -12.57 -11.67 18.17
N ASP A 236 -13.78 -11.12 18.09
CA ASP A 236 -14.11 -9.83 17.50
C ASP A 236 -13.59 -8.62 18.30
N ILE A 237 -13.11 -8.82 19.52
CA ILE A 237 -12.49 -7.79 20.37
C ILE A 237 -10.97 -7.94 20.40
N CYS A 238 -10.48 -9.16 20.57
CA CYS A 238 -9.06 -9.46 20.72
C CYS A 238 -8.70 -10.73 19.94
N SER A 239 -7.82 -10.59 18.96
CA SER A 239 -7.23 -11.69 18.19
C SER A 239 -5.81 -12.01 18.67
N THR A 240 -5.27 -13.13 18.23
CA THR A 240 -3.86 -13.50 18.49
C THR A 240 -2.90 -12.51 17.85
N LEU A 241 -3.18 -12.02 16.65
CA LEU A 241 -2.38 -11.02 15.95
C LEU A 241 -2.30 -9.71 16.75
N LEU A 242 -3.44 -9.28 17.34
CA LEU A 242 -3.46 -8.09 18.17
C LEU A 242 -2.61 -8.25 19.43
N LEU A 243 -2.60 -9.44 20.04
CA LEU A 243 -1.73 -9.74 21.18
C LEU A 243 -0.25 -9.74 20.80
N ASP A 244 0.08 -10.28 19.64
CA ASP A 244 1.45 -10.30 19.15
C ASP A 244 1.94 -8.86 18.89
N HIS A 245 1.09 -8.00 18.32
CA HIS A 245 1.41 -6.59 18.11
C HIS A 245 1.60 -5.82 19.44
N VAL A 246 0.70 -6.01 20.43
CA VAL A 246 0.92 -5.47 21.77
C VAL A 246 2.26 -5.93 22.35
N THR A 247 2.58 -7.20 22.17
CA THR A 247 3.82 -7.77 22.70
C THR A 247 5.06 -7.20 22.02
N ALA A 248 5.01 -6.98 20.70
CA ALA A 248 6.06 -6.32 19.94
C ALA A 248 6.29 -4.89 20.47
N CYS A 249 5.24 -4.09 20.58
CA CYS A 249 5.35 -2.73 21.13
C CYS A 249 5.89 -2.72 22.59
N MET A 250 5.51 -3.72 23.41
CA MET A 250 6.09 -3.88 24.74
C MET A 250 7.58 -4.20 24.72
N MET A 251 8.08 -4.90 23.70
CA MET A 251 9.51 -5.09 23.52
C MET A 251 10.20 -3.77 23.19
N ASP A 252 9.65 -2.98 22.28
CA ASP A 252 10.23 -1.72 21.84
C ASP A 252 10.36 -0.68 22.94
N ILE A 253 9.45 -0.67 23.90
CA ILE A 253 9.48 0.25 25.06
C ILE A 253 9.98 -0.42 26.35
N ARG A 254 10.53 -1.63 26.29
CA ARG A 254 10.97 -2.42 27.44
C ARG A 254 9.89 -2.58 28.54
N GLY A 255 8.67 -2.87 28.10
CA GLY A 255 7.50 -2.96 28.99
C GLY A 255 7.49 -4.21 29.87
N VAL A 256 8.56 -4.43 30.66
CA VAL A 256 8.75 -5.61 31.51
C VAL A 256 7.66 -5.78 32.57
N GLU A 257 6.99 -4.72 32.93
CA GLU A 257 5.86 -4.69 33.86
C GLU A 257 4.68 -5.53 33.35
N THR A 258 4.53 -5.64 32.04
CA THR A 258 3.43 -6.40 31.37
C THR A 258 3.76 -7.90 31.24
N LEU A 259 5.01 -8.32 31.42
CA LEU A 259 5.44 -9.72 31.24
C LEU A 259 4.60 -10.74 32.05
N PRO A 260 4.21 -10.49 33.32
CA PRO A 260 3.42 -11.47 34.08
C PRO A 260 2.07 -11.76 33.43
N ILE A 261 1.36 -10.72 32.96
CA ILE A 261 0.04 -10.90 32.33
C ILE A 261 0.18 -11.48 30.92
N LEU A 262 1.15 -11.06 30.13
CA LEU A 262 1.44 -11.67 28.82
C LEU A 262 1.72 -13.17 28.96
N GLN A 263 2.62 -13.56 29.88
CA GLN A 263 2.91 -14.97 30.14
C GLN A 263 1.66 -15.77 30.55
N LYS A 264 0.80 -15.16 31.36
CA LYS A 264 -0.46 -15.76 31.76
C LYS A 264 -1.37 -15.98 30.58
N ILE A 265 -1.54 -15.00 29.69
CA ILE A 265 -2.37 -15.10 28.48
C ILE A 265 -1.88 -16.22 27.58
N TYR A 266 -0.63 -16.13 27.12
CA TYR A 266 -0.08 -17.09 26.15
C TYR A 266 -0.08 -18.52 26.65
N ARG A 267 0.18 -18.75 27.95
CA ARG A 267 0.14 -20.10 28.54
C ARG A 267 -1.27 -20.63 28.74
N THR A 268 -2.19 -19.81 29.20
CA THR A 268 -3.58 -20.23 29.49
C THR A 268 -4.33 -20.60 28.22
N TYR A 269 -4.11 -19.83 27.14
CA TYR A 269 -4.83 -20.03 25.88
C TYR A 269 -4.01 -20.78 24.83
N HIS A 270 -2.82 -21.27 25.20
CA HIS A 270 -1.92 -22.02 24.30
C HIS A 270 -1.60 -21.28 22.99
N ILE A 271 -1.54 -19.93 23.05
CA ILE A 271 -1.24 -19.09 21.90
C ILE A 271 0.22 -19.31 21.48
N LYS A 272 0.44 -19.56 20.19
CA LYS A 272 1.77 -19.57 19.59
C LYS A 272 2.07 -18.17 19.07
N PRO A 273 3.13 -17.51 19.57
CA PRO A 273 3.53 -16.21 19.03
C PRO A 273 3.87 -16.31 17.54
N TYR A 274 3.44 -15.33 16.76
CA TYR A 274 3.77 -15.19 15.36
C TYR A 274 4.59 -13.91 15.16
N GLY A 275 5.75 -14.01 14.50
CA GLY A 275 6.63 -12.85 14.27
C GLY A 275 7.34 -12.27 15.50
N ILE A 276 7.09 -12.78 16.71
CA ILE A 276 7.71 -12.33 17.95
C ILE A 276 8.42 -13.48 18.66
N PRO A 277 9.43 -13.18 19.52
CA PRO A 277 10.11 -14.22 20.30
C PRO A 277 9.15 -15.01 21.20
N SER A 278 9.48 -16.27 21.45
CA SER A 278 8.71 -17.06 22.40
C SER A 278 8.65 -16.39 23.80
N ILE A 279 7.60 -16.67 24.56
CA ILE A 279 7.38 -16.07 25.90
C ILE A 279 8.59 -16.27 26.85
N ASN A 280 9.33 -17.36 26.70
CA ASN A 280 10.53 -17.59 27.51
C ASN A 280 11.72 -16.72 27.06
N GLU A 281 11.79 -16.41 25.78
CA GLU A 281 12.79 -15.49 25.22
C GLU A 281 12.45 -14.04 25.50
N LEU A 282 11.19 -13.66 25.47
CA LEU A 282 10.72 -12.33 25.84
C LEU A 282 11.23 -11.94 27.23
N LYS A 283 11.12 -12.83 28.20
CA LYS A 283 11.63 -12.60 29.57
C LYS A 283 13.13 -12.31 29.59
N LYS A 284 13.90 -12.89 28.65
CA LYS A 284 15.35 -12.69 28.56
C LYS A 284 15.72 -11.46 27.76
N LYS A 285 14.98 -11.17 26.67
CA LYS A 285 15.33 -10.14 25.69
C LYS A 285 14.74 -8.77 26.03
N MET A 286 13.47 -8.70 26.45
CA MET A 286 12.75 -7.45 26.71
C MET A 286 13.46 -6.48 27.65
N PRO A 287 14.08 -6.90 28.80
CA PRO A 287 14.78 -5.95 29.68
C PRO A 287 15.98 -5.27 29.03
N TYR A 288 16.52 -5.86 27.97
CA TYR A 288 17.74 -5.43 27.29
C TYR A 288 17.49 -5.04 25.83
N ALA A 289 16.23 -5.05 25.37
CA ALA A 289 15.89 -4.61 24.03
C ALA A 289 16.37 -3.17 23.81
N GLU A 290 16.81 -2.86 22.61
CA GLU A 290 17.03 -1.48 22.23
C GLU A 290 15.67 -0.80 22.18
N MET A 291 15.55 0.37 22.82
CA MET A 291 14.28 1.10 22.74
C MET A 291 14.23 1.75 21.37
N HIS A 292 13.30 1.31 20.56
CA HIS A 292 12.98 1.93 19.29
C HIS A 292 11.79 2.85 19.49
N GLY A 293 11.99 4.14 19.20
CA GLY A 293 10.86 5.04 18.99
C GLY A 293 10.16 4.63 17.72
N LEU A 294 8.83 4.66 17.71
CA LEU A 294 8.10 4.60 16.46
C LEU A 294 8.55 5.80 15.63
N GLU A 295 8.97 5.57 14.40
CA GLU A 295 9.12 6.63 13.42
C GLU A 295 7.71 7.15 13.14
N MET A 296 7.32 8.18 13.85
CA MET A 296 6.04 8.83 13.66
C MET A 296 6.20 9.90 12.61
N GLU A 297 5.85 9.56 11.40
CA GLU A 297 5.73 10.51 10.31
C GLU A 297 4.49 11.37 10.53
N ARG A 298 4.68 12.70 10.52
CA ARG A 298 3.56 13.63 10.67
C ARG A 298 2.81 13.78 9.36
N VAL A 299 1.50 13.88 9.45
CA VAL A 299 0.66 14.15 8.27
C VAL A 299 1.07 15.44 7.57
N GLU A 300 1.47 16.46 8.35
CA GLU A 300 1.95 17.74 7.84
C GLU A 300 3.23 17.59 7.00
N ASP A 301 4.19 16.82 7.47
CA ASP A 301 5.47 16.60 6.78
C ASP A 301 5.25 15.82 5.48
N TYR A 302 4.44 14.77 5.51
CA TYR A 302 4.03 14.02 4.33
C TYR A 302 3.33 14.88 3.29
N LEU A 303 2.35 15.70 3.71
CA LEU A 303 1.64 16.57 2.78
C LEU A 303 2.56 17.62 2.15
N ALA A 304 3.54 18.13 2.91
CA ALA A 304 4.53 19.06 2.39
C ALA A 304 5.43 18.37 1.34
N GLU A 305 5.90 17.16 1.63
CA GLU A 305 6.75 16.37 0.72
C GLU A 305 6.00 16.02 -0.58
N VAL A 306 4.76 15.51 -0.47
CA VAL A 306 3.95 15.16 -1.66
C VAL A 306 3.57 16.41 -2.45
N PHE A 307 3.28 17.54 -1.79
CA PHE A 307 3.01 18.80 -2.47
C PHE A 307 4.27 19.30 -3.19
N GLU A 308 5.44 19.26 -2.52
CA GLU A 308 6.72 19.65 -3.10
C GLU A 308 7.04 18.77 -4.32
N ALA A 309 6.89 17.45 -4.20
CA ALA A 309 7.03 16.53 -5.32
C ALA A 309 6.03 16.79 -6.46
N ALA A 310 4.79 17.15 -6.16
CA ALA A 310 3.78 17.47 -7.17
C ALA A 310 3.98 18.86 -7.81
N THR A 311 4.73 19.77 -7.17
CA THR A 311 5.02 21.12 -7.68
C THR A 311 6.40 21.25 -8.29
N ASP A 312 7.36 20.43 -7.88
CA ASP A 312 8.69 20.32 -8.50
C ASP A 312 8.61 19.71 -9.92
N GLU A 313 7.42 19.25 -10.34
CA GLU A 313 7.17 18.88 -11.74
C GLU A 313 7.42 20.03 -12.73
N ASP A 314 7.68 21.28 -12.25
CA ASP A 314 7.93 22.44 -13.13
C ASP A 314 9.42 22.78 -13.33
N GLU A 315 10.40 22.11 -12.69
CA GLU A 315 11.79 22.46 -12.95
C GLU A 315 12.68 21.32 -13.53
N ASP A 316 12.32 20.06 -13.47
CA ASP A 316 13.01 18.95 -14.17
C ASP A 316 12.28 17.58 -14.03
N GLU A 317 10.96 17.46 -14.05
CA GLU A 317 10.51 16.51 -15.01
C GLU A 317 10.87 17.13 -16.37
N GLU A 318 12.07 16.96 -16.82
CA GLU A 318 12.17 16.38 -18.13
C GLU A 318 11.06 15.31 -18.10
N ILE A 319 9.86 15.65 -18.60
CA ILE A 319 9.04 14.67 -19.26
C ILE A 319 10.12 13.94 -20.03
N TYR A 320 10.58 12.78 -19.49
CA TYR A 320 11.27 11.82 -20.30
C TYR A 320 10.17 11.42 -21.28
N ASP A 321 9.91 12.38 -22.16
CA ASP A 321 9.24 12.15 -23.41
C ASP A 321 10.24 11.31 -24.16
N ASP A 322 10.40 10.08 -23.64
CA ASP A 322 11.24 9.08 -24.26
C ASP A 322 10.86 9.16 -25.71
N PRO A 323 11.79 9.52 -26.58
CA PRO A 323 11.45 9.82 -27.94
C PRO A 323 10.71 8.60 -28.49
N LEU A 324 9.56 8.80 -29.11
CA LEU A 324 8.80 7.69 -29.69
C LEU A 324 9.73 6.81 -30.53
N TYR A 325 10.76 7.41 -31.13
CA TYR A 325 11.77 6.75 -31.97
C TYR A 325 13.18 7.22 -31.63
N ILE A 326 14.13 6.30 -31.58
CA ILE A 326 15.56 6.62 -31.50
C ILE A 326 16.03 7.05 -32.90
N GLU A 327 16.47 8.31 -33.05
CA GLU A 327 16.69 8.94 -34.36
C GLU A 327 17.94 8.45 -35.09
N ASP A 328 18.92 7.88 -34.43
CA ASP A 328 20.25 7.55 -35.02
C ASP A 328 20.27 6.34 -35.97
N GLN A 329 19.13 5.68 -36.20
CA GLN A 329 19.07 4.50 -37.07
C GLN A 329 17.92 4.54 -38.08
N PRO A 330 18.13 4.16 -39.32
CA PRO A 330 17.05 4.06 -40.30
C PRO A 330 16.06 2.95 -39.85
N ALA A 331 14.82 3.34 -39.68
CA ALA A 331 13.76 2.44 -39.27
C ALA A 331 13.61 1.25 -40.24
N LYS A 332 13.42 0.07 -39.68
CA LYS A 332 12.99 -1.14 -40.40
C LYS A 332 11.64 -1.55 -39.85
N LYS A 333 10.87 -2.19 -40.70
CA LYS A 333 9.56 -2.76 -40.36
C LYS A 333 9.78 -4.11 -39.68
N LEU A 334 9.45 -4.19 -38.38
CA LEU A 334 9.47 -5.44 -37.63
C LEU A 334 8.05 -6.04 -37.57
N ARG A 335 7.92 -7.31 -37.92
CA ARG A 335 6.77 -8.10 -37.55
C ARG A 335 7.15 -8.96 -36.37
N ILE A 336 6.45 -8.75 -35.26
CA ILE A 336 6.72 -9.40 -33.96
C ILE A 336 5.49 -10.17 -33.52
N LYS A 337 5.72 -11.27 -32.82
CA LYS A 337 4.69 -12.01 -32.09
C LYS A 337 4.92 -11.86 -30.59
N ILE A 338 3.88 -11.53 -29.86
CA ILE A 338 3.86 -11.47 -28.41
C ILE A 338 3.00 -12.61 -27.91
N GLU A 339 3.54 -13.44 -27.02
CA GLU A 339 2.83 -14.58 -26.40
C GLU A 339 2.84 -14.43 -24.89
N LEU A 340 1.65 -14.40 -24.27
CA LEU A 340 1.54 -14.47 -22.82
C LEU A 340 1.88 -15.89 -22.36
N LYS A 341 2.95 -16.03 -21.59
CA LYS A 341 3.44 -17.34 -21.16
C LYS A 341 2.46 -18.02 -20.20
N ASP A 342 2.41 -19.33 -20.34
CA ASP A 342 1.61 -20.21 -19.48
C ASP A 342 0.10 -19.94 -19.50
N SER A 343 -0.40 -19.10 -20.42
CA SER A 343 -1.84 -18.92 -20.65
C SER A 343 -2.44 -20.12 -21.41
N GLU A 344 -3.57 -20.62 -20.94
CA GLU A 344 -4.38 -21.64 -21.59
C GLU A 344 -5.85 -21.21 -21.55
N PRO A 345 -6.45 -20.89 -22.72
CA PRO A 345 -5.87 -20.92 -24.07
C PRO A 345 -4.76 -19.88 -24.27
N LEU A 346 -3.84 -20.14 -25.20
CA LEU A 346 -2.70 -19.25 -25.46
C LEU A 346 -3.18 -17.89 -25.95
N VAL A 347 -2.86 -16.84 -25.21
CA VAL A 347 -3.09 -15.45 -25.58
C VAL A 347 -1.88 -14.94 -26.36
N TRP A 348 -2.12 -14.44 -27.59
CA TRP A 348 -1.03 -13.90 -28.39
C TRP A 348 -1.51 -12.75 -29.29
N ARG A 349 -0.54 -11.90 -29.70
CA ARG A 349 -0.72 -10.76 -30.61
C ARG A 349 0.39 -10.76 -31.65
N ILE A 350 0.07 -10.34 -32.88
CA ILE A 350 1.07 -10.03 -33.90
C ILE A 350 1.00 -8.55 -34.22
N LEU A 351 2.13 -7.88 -34.05
CA LEU A 351 2.27 -6.46 -34.33
C LEU A 351 3.23 -6.19 -35.49
N GLU A 352 2.99 -5.10 -36.18
CA GLU A 352 3.97 -4.44 -37.04
C GLU A 352 4.42 -3.16 -36.36
N VAL A 353 5.73 -3.01 -36.13
CA VAL A 353 6.31 -1.85 -35.43
C VAL A 353 7.59 -1.41 -36.11
N PRO A 354 7.98 -0.13 -36.06
CA PRO A 354 9.28 0.33 -36.51
C PRO A 354 10.39 -0.15 -35.58
N SER A 355 11.55 -0.52 -36.15
CA SER A 355 12.67 -1.06 -35.37
C SER A 355 13.30 -0.04 -34.43
N ASN A 356 13.17 1.23 -34.75
CA ASN A 356 13.71 2.34 -33.97
C ASN A 356 12.74 2.87 -32.90
N ILE A 357 11.60 2.18 -32.68
CA ILE A 357 10.75 2.51 -31.55
C ILE A 357 11.56 2.39 -30.26
N CYS A 358 11.48 3.41 -29.41
CA CYS A 358 12.07 3.38 -28.09
C CYS A 358 11.50 2.21 -27.27
N LEU A 359 12.33 1.52 -26.52
CA LEU A 359 11.88 0.32 -25.80
C LEU A 359 10.83 0.66 -24.73
N GLU A 360 10.96 1.80 -24.09
CA GLU A 360 9.96 2.29 -23.14
C GLU A 360 8.61 2.55 -23.82
N ARG A 361 8.59 3.23 -24.97
CA ARG A 361 7.36 3.43 -25.74
C ARG A 361 6.80 2.14 -26.32
N PHE A 362 7.64 1.13 -26.47
CA PHE A 362 7.19 -0.19 -26.91
C PHE A 362 6.45 -0.95 -25.79
N SER A 363 6.74 -0.67 -24.49
CA SER A 363 5.96 -1.22 -23.40
C SER A 363 4.50 -0.79 -23.47
N GLU A 364 4.24 0.49 -23.70
CA GLU A 364 2.87 1.03 -23.89
C GLU A 364 2.13 0.33 -25.04
N VAL A 365 2.86 0.03 -26.14
CA VAL A 365 2.29 -0.72 -27.28
C VAL A 365 1.91 -2.14 -26.88
N VAL A 366 2.70 -2.81 -26.04
CA VAL A 366 2.39 -4.15 -25.53
C VAL A 366 1.16 -4.10 -24.62
N GLU A 367 1.10 -3.17 -23.70
CA GLU A 367 0.01 -2.98 -22.75
C GLU A 367 -1.31 -2.73 -23.48
N VAL A 368 -1.33 -1.78 -24.41
CA VAL A 368 -2.50 -1.50 -25.26
C VAL A 368 -2.91 -2.72 -26.07
N ALA A 369 -1.95 -3.47 -26.64
CA ALA A 369 -2.25 -4.67 -27.43
C ALA A 369 -2.83 -5.80 -26.56
N MET A 370 -2.49 -5.84 -25.27
CA MET A 370 -3.04 -6.77 -24.28
C MET A 370 -4.35 -6.27 -23.67
N GLY A 371 -4.63 -4.96 -23.71
CA GLY A 371 -5.83 -4.34 -23.16
C GLY A 371 -5.67 -4.02 -21.68
N TRP A 372 -4.46 -3.67 -21.25
CA TRP A 372 -4.10 -3.26 -19.92
C TRP A 372 -3.90 -1.74 -19.82
N ASP A 373 -4.05 -1.20 -18.62
CA ASP A 373 -4.07 0.24 -18.37
C ASP A 373 -2.66 0.85 -18.11
N GLY A 374 -1.63 0.01 -17.91
CA GLY A 374 -0.23 0.45 -17.79
C GLY A 374 0.14 1.06 -16.42
N TYR A 375 -0.57 0.72 -15.35
CA TYR A 375 -0.30 1.26 -14.01
C TYR A 375 0.80 0.53 -13.23
N HIS A 376 1.21 -0.66 -13.70
CA HIS A 376 2.15 -1.50 -12.97
C HIS A 376 3.58 -1.37 -13.48
N LEU A 377 4.53 -1.68 -12.62
CA LEU A 377 5.94 -1.73 -12.96
C LEU A 377 6.19 -2.80 -14.03
N HIS A 378 7.14 -2.51 -14.92
CA HIS A 378 7.49 -3.42 -16.00
C HIS A 378 8.98 -3.45 -16.31
N ARG A 379 9.42 -4.48 -17.02
CA ARG A 379 10.80 -4.57 -17.53
C ARG A 379 10.88 -5.46 -18.76
N PHE A 380 11.87 -5.17 -19.62
CA PHE A 380 12.30 -6.10 -20.65
C PHE A 380 13.50 -6.90 -20.17
N ILE A 381 13.58 -8.16 -20.62
CA ILE A 381 14.62 -9.09 -20.18
C ILE A 381 15.27 -9.75 -21.39
N LYS A 382 16.60 -9.65 -21.49
CA LYS A 382 17.37 -10.36 -22.50
C LYS A 382 18.60 -11.03 -21.89
N GLY A 383 18.61 -12.36 -21.80
CA GLY A 383 19.63 -13.09 -21.04
C GLY A 383 19.60 -12.67 -19.56
N ASP A 384 20.76 -12.26 -19.03
CA ASP A 384 20.92 -11.80 -17.64
C ASP A 384 20.88 -10.26 -17.54
N THR A 385 20.18 -9.58 -18.46
CA THR A 385 20.12 -8.13 -18.51
C THR A 385 18.68 -7.67 -18.47
N TYR A 386 18.41 -6.67 -17.61
CA TYR A 386 17.14 -6.00 -17.46
C TYR A 386 17.18 -4.61 -18.09
N TYR A 387 16.08 -4.21 -18.71
CA TYR A 387 15.87 -2.89 -19.31
C TYR A 387 14.57 -2.34 -18.73
N LEU A 388 14.66 -1.25 -18.00
CA LEU A 388 13.56 -0.65 -17.25
C LEU A 388 13.73 0.86 -17.15
N PRO A 389 12.70 1.64 -16.83
CA PRO A 389 12.78 3.09 -16.67
C PRO A 389 13.84 3.49 -15.64
N PRO A 390 14.49 4.64 -15.79
CA PRO A 390 15.51 5.12 -14.84
C PRO A 390 15.02 5.16 -13.39
N LYS A 391 13.78 5.58 -13.17
CA LYS A 391 13.11 5.63 -11.86
C LYS A 391 12.94 4.29 -11.16
N ASP A 392 12.90 3.20 -11.95
CA ASP A 392 12.66 1.84 -11.45
C ASP A 392 13.96 1.02 -11.32
N ARG A 393 15.10 1.66 -11.58
CA ARG A 393 16.42 1.03 -11.41
C ARG A 393 16.85 1.15 -9.94
N ALA A 394 17.26 0.03 -9.36
CA ALA A 394 17.95 0.08 -8.08
C ALA A 394 19.25 0.91 -8.25
N ASP A 395 19.52 1.83 -7.33
CA ASP A 395 20.81 2.52 -7.25
C ASP A 395 21.92 1.50 -7.33
N ASP A 396 23.06 1.86 -7.99
CA ASP A 396 24.23 1.01 -8.25
C ASP A 396 24.75 0.30 -6.99
N CYS A 397 23.95 -0.58 -6.43
CA CYS A 397 24.39 -1.49 -5.38
C CYS A 397 25.20 -2.59 -6.05
N PHE A 398 26.53 -2.49 -5.95
CA PHE A 398 27.49 -3.52 -6.33
C PHE A 398 27.33 -4.79 -5.48
N PHE A 399 26.16 -5.43 -5.54
CA PHE A 399 25.99 -6.78 -5.00
C PHE A 399 26.27 -7.80 -6.09
N GLU A 400 27.22 -8.71 -5.85
CA GLU A 400 27.43 -9.86 -6.72
C GLU A 400 26.12 -10.63 -6.86
N GLY A 401 25.61 -10.76 -8.10
CA GLY A 401 24.41 -11.54 -8.41
C GLY A 401 23.21 -10.74 -8.90
N VAL A 402 23.23 -9.40 -8.82
CA VAL A 402 22.16 -8.57 -9.38
C VAL A 402 22.30 -8.53 -10.91
N PRO A 403 21.23 -8.76 -11.70
CA PRO A 403 21.25 -8.62 -13.15
C PRO A 403 21.69 -7.20 -13.57
N LYS A 404 22.36 -7.10 -14.70
CA LYS A 404 22.72 -5.78 -15.26
C LYS A 404 21.47 -5.03 -15.64
N GLN A 405 21.38 -3.77 -15.25
CA GLN A 405 20.25 -2.90 -15.53
C GLN A 405 20.65 -1.80 -16.52
N PHE A 406 19.79 -1.56 -17.51
CA PHE A 406 19.96 -0.50 -18.51
C PHE A 406 18.65 0.28 -18.65
N ASP A 407 18.81 1.51 -19.05
CA ASP A 407 17.70 2.43 -19.30
C ASP A 407 16.93 2.00 -20.56
N SER A 408 15.64 1.73 -20.41
CA SER A 408 14.74 1.35 -21.51
C SER A 408 14.48 2.52 -22.47
N GLY A 409 14.52 3.76 -21.99
CA GLY A 409 14.34 4.97 -22.78
C GLY A 409 15.49 5.26 -23.76
N MET A 410 16.66 4.69 -23.51
CA MET A 410 17.86 4.92 -24.31
C MET A 410 18.09 3.89 -25.42
N LEU A 411 17.23 2.91 -25.57
CA LEU A 411 17.41 1.76 -26.46
C LEU A 411 16.22 1.58 -27.40
N SER A 412 16.51 1.14 -28.65
CA SER A 412 15.48 0.76 -29.60
C SER A 412 15.16 -0.74 -29.54
N LEU A 413 13.94 -1.09 -29.88
CA LEU A 413 13.52 -2.49 -30.01
C LEU A 413 14.39 -3.28 -30.99
N GLY A 414 14.84 -2.63 -32.08
CA GLY A 414 15.71 -3.21 -33.11
C GLY A 414 17.09 -3.62 -32.60
N GLU A 415 17.61 -2.98 -31.58
CA GLU A 415 18.89 -3.36 -30.95
C GLU A 415 18.74 -4.68 -30.18
N LEU A 416 17.59 -4.90 -29.59
CA LEU A 416 17.30 -6.15 -28.87
C LEU A 416 16.82 -7.27 -29.84
N LEU A 417 16.05 -6.93 -30.89
CA LEU A 417 15.51 -7.87 -31.86
C LEU A 417 16.15 -7.69 -33.24
N SER A 418 17.41 -8.07 -33.39
CA SER A 418 18.23 -7.75 -34.58
C SER A 418 18.08 -8.73 -35.75
N ARG A 419 17.55 -9.96 -35.55
CA ARG A 419 17.42 -10.99 -36.58
C ARG A 419 16.20 -11.87 -36.33
N LYS A 420 15.63 -12.39 -37.39
CA LYS A 420 14.48 -13.32 -37.32
C LYS A 420 14.74 -14.44 -36.33
N GLY A 421 13.75 -14.67 -35.43
CA GLY A 421 13.80 -15.62 -34.34
C GLY A 421 14.46 -15.09 -33.05
N SER A 422 14.97 -13.83 -33.05
CA SER A 422 15.38 -13.18 -31.81
C SER A 422 14.21 -13.08 -30.86
N LYS A 423 14.50 -13.23 -29.57
CA LYS A 423 13.50 -13.20 -28.51
C LYS A 423 13.96 -12.32 -27.38
N ILE A 424 12.99 -11.63 -26.75
CA ILE A 424 13.12 -10.96 -25.45
C ILE A 424 11.89 -11.33 -24.63
N LYS A 425 11.99 -11.18 -23.31
CA LYS A 425 10.81 -11.25 -22.44
C LYS A 425 10.40 -9.84 -22.05
N TYR A 426 9.12 -9.67 -21.82
CA TYR A 426 8.53 -8.51 -21.18
C TYR A 426 7.77 -9.02 -19.95
N GLU A 427 8.09 -8.48 -18.81
CA GLU A 427 7.42 -8.74 -17.55
C GLU A 427 6.67 -7.48 -17.16
N TYR A 428 5.38 -7.63 -16.91
CA TYR A 428 4.46 -6.59 -16.51
C TYR A 428 3.82 -7.01 -15.21
N ASP A 429 3.67 -6.07 -14.29
CA ASP A 429 3.18 -6.27 -12.93
C ASP A 429 4.04 -7.28 -12.16
N PHE A 430 4.97 -6.79 -11.35
CA PHE A 430 5.90 -7.68 -10.61
C PHE A 430 5.17 -8.51 -9.53
N GLY A 431 3.96 -8.10 -9.10
CA GLY A 431 3.11 -8.86 -8.20
C GLY A 431 2.46 -10.07 -8.90
N ASP A 432 1.80 -9.84 -10.03
CA ASP A 432 1.13 -10.87 -10.84
C ASP A 432 2.09 -11.61 -11.79
N SER A 433 3.27 -11.02 -12.07
CA SER A 433 4.35 -11.56 -12.92
C SER A 433 3.89 -12.03 -14.30
N TRP A 434 3.24 -11.13 -15.05
CA TRP A 434 2.78 -11.40 -16.39
C TRP A 434 3.95 -11.45 -17.38
N ILE A 435 4.45 -12.65 -17.66
CA ILE A 435 5.58 -12.86 -18.55
C ILE A 435 5.14 -13.04 -20.00
N HIS A 436 5.63 -12.17 -20.87
CA HIS A 436 5.45 -12.27 -22.31
C HIS A 436 6.73 -12.68 -23.01
N GLU A 437 6.62 -13.54 -24.01
CA GLU A 437 7.71 -13.82 -24.95
C GLU A 437 7.47 -13.03 -26.23
N ILE A 438 8.38 -12.12 -26.57
CA ILE A 438 8.33 -11.28 -27.77
C ILE A 438 9.31 -11.84 -28.79
N ILE A 439 8.80 -12.22 -29.96
CA ILE A 439 9.53 -12.97 -30.99
C ILE A 439 9.55 -12.17 -32.28
N LEU A 440 10.71 -11.91 -32.84
CA LEU A 440 10.84 -11.31 -34.18
C LEU A 440 10.57 -12.33 -35.28
N GLU A 441 9.43 -12.20 -35.98
CA GLU A 441 9.07 -13.08 -37.11
C GLU A 441 9.72 -12.65 -38.41
N SER A 442 9.76 -11.35 -38.71
CA SER A 442 10.43 -10.80 -39.89
C SER A 442 10.85 -9.37 -39.71
N CYS A 443 11.89 -8.98 -40.46
CA CYS A 443 12.43 -7.63 -40.51
C CYS A 443 12.59 -7.22 -41.96
N GLN A 444 12.02 -6.09 -42.37
CA GLN A 444 12.03 -5.58 -43.73
C GLN A 444 12.35 -4.09 -43.76
N SER A 445 12.95 -3.58 -44.81
CA SER A 445 13.10 -2.14 -45.02
C SER A 445 11.76 -1.55 -45.50
N TYR A 446 11.48 -0.31 -45.03
CA TYR A 446 10.35 0.44 -45.57
C TYR A 446 10.57 0.77 -47.04
N LYS A 447 9.49 0.75 -47.82
CA LYS A 447 9.53 1.24 -49.18
C LYS A 447 9.67 2.77 -49.18
N LYS A 448 10.15 3.31 -50.33
CA LYS A 448 10.20 4.75 -50.51
C LYS A 448 8.78 5.33 -50.39
N GLU A 449 8.60 6.33 -49.54
CA GLU A 449 7.31 6.98 -49.21
C GLU A 449 6.37 6.15 -48.27
N GLU A 450 6.80 5.01 -47.78
CA GLU A 450 6.06 4.27 -46.76
C GLU A 450 6.32 4.90 -45.38
N ILE A 451 5.22 5.28 -44.71
CA ILE A 451 5.30 5.88 -43.35
C ILE A 451 5.35 4.74 -42.34
N PRO A 452 6.30 4.80 -41.36
CA PRO A 452 6.30 3.86 -40.26
C PRO A 452 5.00 3.96 -39.46
N VAL A 453 4.40 2.83 -39.16
CA VAL A 453 3.16 2.72 -38.38
C VAL A 453 3.32 1.63 -37.31
N ILE A 454 2.59 1.76 -36.22
CA ILE A 454 2.37 0.71 -35.24
C ILE A 454 0.99 0.13 -35.52
N ALA A 455 0.93 -1.18 -35.78
CA ALA A 455 -0.33 -1.83 -36.13
C ALA A 455 -0.47 -3.22 -35.49
N LEU A 456 -1.61 -3.49 -34.91
CA LEU A 456 -2.03 -4.84 -34.53
C LEU A 456 -2.53 -5.57 -35.80
N LEU A 457 -1.85 -6.63 -36.17
CA LEU A 457 -2.15 -7.39 -37.40
C LEU A 457 -3.04 -8.60 -37.18
N ASP A 458 -2.86 -9.28 -36.04
CA ASP A 458 -3.57 -10.51 -35.72
C ASP A 458 -3.46 -10.79 -34.21
N GLY A 459 -4.32 -11.65 -33.67
CA GLY A 459 -4.31 -12.06 -32.29
C GLY A 459 -5.40 -13.07 -31.98
N GLU A 460 -5.24 -13.76 -30.86
CA GLU A 460 -6.21 -14.75 -30.41
C GLU A 460 -6.32 -14.76 -28.91
N ASN A 461 -7.53 -15.00 -28.44
CA ASN A 461 -7.95 -15.01 -27.04
C ASN A 461 -7.88 -13.67 -26.32
N ALA A 462 -8.81 -13.48 -25.40
CA ALA A 462 -8.82 -12.31 -24.52
C ALA A 462 -7.69 -12.40 -23.51
N CYS A 463 -7.09 -11.24 -23.21
CA CYS A 463 -6.14 -11.16 -22.12
C CYS A 463 -6.81 -11.31 -20.75
N PRO A 464 -6.07 -11.77 -19.74
CA PRO A 464 -6.53 -11.69 -18.36
C PRO A 464 -6.87 -10.26 -17.98
N PRO A 465 -7.85 -10.01 -17.09
CA PRO A 465 -7.97 -8.72 -16.43
C PRO A 465 -6.74 -8.48 -15.54
N GLU A 466 -6.39 -7.22 -15.36
CA GLU A 466 -5.36 -6.83 -14.37
C GLU A 466 -5.79 -7.26 -12.96
N ASP A 467 -4.83 -7.35 -12.03
CA ASP A 467 -5.05 -7.68 -10.61
C ASP A 467 -5.84 -8.98 -10.38
N CYS A 468 -5.70 -9.97 -11.24
CA CYS A 468 -6.42 -11.24 -11.09
C CYS A 468 -5.60 -12.38 -10.45
N ASN A 469 -4.49 -12.08 -9.79
CA ASN A 469 -3.51 -13.01 -9.21
C ASN A 469 -2.73 -13.81 -10.27
N GLY A 470 -2.28 -13.14 -11.29
CA GLY A 470 -1.43 -13.69 -12.31
C GLY A 470 -2.06 -14.87 -13.07
N ILE A 471 -1.21 -15.69 -13.66
CA ILE A 471 -1.65 -16.82 -14.50
C ILE A 471 -2.50 -17.85 -13.71
N TRP A 472 -2.27 -17.96 -12.39
CA TRP A 472 -3.04 -18.88 -11.54
C TRP A 472 -4.45 -18.39 -11.28
N GLY A 473 -4.62 -17.09 -11.05
CA GLY A 473 -5.94 -16.47 -10.90
C GLY A 473 -6.72 -16.54 -12.21
N TYR A 474 -6.07 -16.22 -13.33
CA TYR A 474 -6.67 -16.32 -14.66
C TYR A 474 -7.20 -17.73 -14.96
N ARG A 475 -6.40 -18.79 -14.70
CA ARG A 475 -6.83 -20.19 -14.87
C ARG A 475 -8.05 -20.59 -14.03
N LYS A 476 -8.30 -19.89 -12.92
CA LYS A 476 -9.49 -20.15 -12.10
C LYS A 476 -10.75 -19.44 -12.63
N MET A 477 -10.59 -18.46 -13.52
CA MET A 477 -11.70 -17.72 -14.13
C MET A 477 -12.23 -18.44 -15.39
N LEU A 478 -11.39 -19.23 -16.05
CA LEU A 478 -11.73 -20.06 -17.21
C LEU A 478 -12.40 -21.38 -16.78
#